data_bf5d2926f9a9a02dfb61468158301995
#
_entry.id   bf5d2926f9a9a02dfb61468158301995
#
_cell.length_a   1.000
_cell.length_b   1.000
_cell.length_c   1.000
_cell.angle_alpha   90.00
_cell.angle_beta   90.00
_cell.angle_gamma   90.00
#
_symmetry.space_group_name_H-M   'P 1'
#
loop_
_entity.id
_entity.type
_entity.pdbx_description
1 polymer ?
#
loop_
_entity_poly.entity_id
_entity_poly.type
_entity_poly.pdbx_seq_one_letter_code
_entity_poly.pdbx_strand_id
1 'polypeptide(L)'
;VSEFSDVLAGRELRIVTQDGPVLEYEFGSNNRLSLSEDGGRSVSAGYGELALNQMVFFSHMIPGEQKGYNVVIDQGTNLVTVFEVWLSSGIVQNAGTPNEFTLDDREVQRQIFFGYVDSGQGAPENLHHYTNRIAGKGLYWKQDTGIETLEFYASVANTNFVELTRHIDDLSWVSPSDYVLVDDRTFIYDRTEVEFSGIHTCFVADLFNCEQVGVRLGFNENDELEYYMFRGEGRVVGQLAYLEPFDEHGRVPMFAQGNAQPAKGARTTYRPARTFRWMSDDEVHAAAERRTSAFGSGETNASTSTLAGGNNLPFSEILVGKEFTIRLDHGGPVRDYRIRDAFTLEYRDHSDNVWREANYRAYEGADDLAWFSHVLPDSRPRASVQVAVDFTNGLATSIESHMGTAYYGNETTYRALFGIVEMEGIEPPLYMRHEFTDELLGHAFSWSYSDAVTSMHLYGSPSSMSWTIFTGNQTMGAQWCSPCIYVKLREGVYIFCQNEEACNGVQMIALINTNISHDCGFSFNGGANGVSLSAIGGIGRHIGKFDIAEFYGPKARRQA
;
A
#
# COMPACT_ATOMS: atom_id res chain seq x y z
N VAL A 1 0.01 29.59 -0.55
CA VAL A 1 -1.47 29.43 -0.59
C VAL A 1 -1.94 30.06 -1.89
N SER A 2 -2.58 29.27 -2.75
CA SER A 2 -3.12 29.70 -4.03
C SER A 2 -4.14 30.84 -3.84
N GLU A 3 -4.10 31.84 -4.71
CA GLU A 3 -5.23 32.75 -4.83
C GLU A 3 -6.42 31.98 -5.41
N PHE A 4 -7.60 32.15 -4.80
CA PHE A 4 -8.82 31.58 -5.32
C PHE A 4 -9.20 32.22 -6.66
N SER A 5 -9.80 31.43 -7.55
CA SER A 5 -10.47 31.93 -8.73
C SER A 5 -11.78 32.63 -8.34
N ASP A 6 -12.37 33.35 -9.23
CA ASP A 6 -13.67 34.03 -9.07
C ASP A 6 -14.64 33.77 -10.22
N VAL A 7 -14.46 32.63 -10.88
CA VAL A 7 -15.25 32.25 -12.07
C VAL A 7 -16.74 32.10 -11.77
N LEU A 8 -17.06 31.67 -10.56
CA LEU A 8 -18.45 31.44 -10.13
C LEU A 8 -19.09 32.68 -9.48
N ALA A 9 -18.33 33.69 -9.12
CA ALA A 9 -18.85 34.88 -8.45
C ALA A 9 -20.00 35.54 -9.24
N GLY A 10 -21.12 35.78 -8.58
CA GLY A 10 -22.34 36.34 -9.18
C GLY A 10 -23.19 35.39 -10.00
N ARG A 11 -22.86 34.10 -10.02
CA ARG A 11 -23.64 33.08 -10.77
C ARG A 11 -24.63 32.38 -9.86
N GLU A 12 -25.72 31.92 -10.48
CA GLU A 12 -26.66 30.97 -9.93
C GLU A 12 -26.52 29.66 -10.71
N LEU A 13 -26.40 28.54 -9.98
CA LEU A 13 -26.27 27.22 -10.59
C LEU A 13 -27.26 26.25 -9.93
N ARG A 14 -27.93 25.48 -10.77
CA ARG A 14 -28.70 24.33 -10.33
C ARG A 14 -28.00 23.07 -10.86
N ILE A 15 -27.50 22.26 -9.92
CA ILE A 15 -26.83 21.01 -10.22
C ILE A 15 -27.79 19.86 -9.95
N VAL A 16 -28.04 19.06 -10.96
CA VAL A 16 -28.86 17.85 -10.86
C VAL A 16 -27.94 16.65 -10.90
N THR A 17 -27.94 15.85 -9.86
CA THR A 17 -27.14 14.64 -9.78
C THR A 17 -27.97 13.39 -10.03
N GLN A 18 -27.35 12.38 -10.61
CA GLN A 18 -27.94 11.06 -10.74
C GLN A 18 -27.88 10.34 -9.39
N ASP A 19 -29.03 9.86 -8.94
CA ASP A 19 -29.17 9.11 -7.67
C ASP A 19 -28.72 9.90 -6.40
N GLY A 20 -28.58 11.22 -6.47
CA GLY A 20 -28.15 12.08 -5.39
C GLY A 20 -28.97 13.37 -5.27
N PRO A 21 -28.51 14.36 -4.48
CA PRO A 21 -29.23 15.59 -4.23
C PRO A 21 -29.27 16.51 -5.46
N VAL A 22 -30.29 17.36 -5.53
CA VAL A 22 -30.30 18.55 -6.36
C VAL A 22 -29.74 19.70 -5.54
N LEU A 23 -28.69 20.33 -6.03
CA LEU A 23 -27.99 21.41 -5.34
C LEU A 23 -28.22 22.72 -6.08
N GLU A 24 -28.75 23.70 -5.37
CA GLU A 24 -29.00 25.03 -5.90
C GLU A 24 -28.07 26.02 -5.21
N TYR A 25 -27.20 26.66 -5.99
CA TYR A 25 -26.17 27.57 -5.52
C TYR A 25 -26.41 28.99 -6.01
N GLU A 26 -26.23 29.96 -5.13
CA GLU A 26 -26.06 31.38 -5.44
C GLU A 26 -24.69 31.81 -4.96
N PHE A 27 -23.79 32.17 -5.89
CA PHE A 27 -22.43 32.60 -5.56
C PHE A 27 -22.37 34.12 -5.41
N GLY A 28 -22.11 34.56 -4.21
CA GLY A 28 -21.93 35.97 -3.88
C GLY A 28 -20.49 36.44 -4.07
N SER A 29 -20.26 37.69 -3.70
CA SER A 29 -18.91 38.26 -3.58
C SER A 29 -18.22 37.75 -2.31
N ASN A 30 -16.88 37.93 -2.24
CA ASN A 30 -16.06 37.62 -1.07
C ASN A 30 -16.09 36.13 -0.67
N ASN A 31 -16.12 35.22 -1.65
CA ASN A 31 -16.10 33.78 -1.44
C ASN A 31 -17.22 33.27 -0.51
N ARG A 32 -18.40 33.81 -0.68
CA ARG A 32 -19.63 33.39 0.02
C ARG A 32 -20.59 32.78 -0.98
N LEU A 33 -21.21 31.70 -0.59
CA LEU A 33 -22.30 31.10 -1.35
C LEU A 33 -23.54 30.89 -0.47
N SER A 34 -24.65 30.71 -1.13
CA SER A 34 -25.88 30.22 -0.58
C SER A 34 -26.22 28.86 -1.23
N LEU A 35 -26.55 27.85 -0.45
CA LEU A 35 -26.88 26.51 -0.90
C LEU A 35 -28.26 26.12 -0.44
N SER A 36 -29.09 25.57 -1.35
CA SER A 36 -30.31 24.81 -1.04
C SER A 36 -30.15 23.38 -1.58
N GLU A 37 -30.46 22.39 -0.74
CA GLU A 37 -30.50 20.97 -1.11
C GLU A 37 -31.96 20.53 -1.30
N ASP A 38 -32.28 19.92 -2.44
CA ASP A 38 -33.60 19.35 -2.75
C ASP A 38 -34.77 20.35 -2.53
N GLY A 39 -34.54 21.65 -2.79
CA GLY A 39 -35.49 22.73 -2.52
C GLY A 39 -35.74 23.01 -1.04
N GLY A 40 -34.85 22.54 -0.17
CA GLY A 40 -34.91 22.78 1.28
C GLY A 40 -34.51 24.20 1.67
N ARG A 41 -34.23 24.37 2.95
CA ARG A 41 -33.82 25.66 3.48
C ARG A 41 -32.44 26.05 2.96
N SER A 42 -32.32 27.27 2.47
CA SER A 42 -31.03 27.83 2.06
C SER A 42 -30.12 28.11 3.27
N VAL A 43 -28.85 27.73 3.13
CA VAL A 43 -27.78 27.99 4.10
C VAL A 43 -26.64 28.76 3.44
N SER A 44 -26.02 29.69 4.17
CA SER A 44 -24.88 30.45 3.66
C SER A 44 -23.59 29.86 4.17
N ALA A 45 -22.61 29.67 3.28
CA ALA A 45 -21.29 29.13 3.59
C ALA A 45 -20.16 29.97 2.95
N GLY A 46 -18.95 29.85 3.48
CA GLY A 46 -17.74 30.25 2.77
C GLY A 46 -17.31 29.15 1.82
N TYR A 47 -16.71 29.50 0.69
CA TYR A 47 -16.17 28.53 -0.26
C TYR A 47 -14.81 28.95 -0.77
N GLY A 48 -14.02 27.94 -1.19
CA GLY A 48 -12.83 28.11 -2.00
C GLY A 48 -13.10 27.67 -3.43
N GLU A 49 -12.42 28.27 -4.39
CA GLU A 49 -12.56 27.96 -5.81
C GLU A 49 -11.21 27.98 -6.50
N LEU A 50 -10.91 26.96 -7.28
CA LEU A 50 -9.74 26.90 -8.17
C LEU A 50 -10.17 26.48 -9.57
N ALA A 51 -9.57 27.09 -10.58
CA ALA A 51 -9.77 26.71 -11.97
C ALA A 51 -8.54 25.99 -12.53
N LEU A 52 -8.77 24.94 -13.33
CA LEU A 52 -7.76 24.23 -14.10
C LEU A 52 -8.32 23.99 -15.51
N ASN A 53 -7.73 24.68 -16.51
CA ASN A 53 -8.28 24.68 -17.88
C ASN A 53 -9.77 25.09 -17.88
N GLN A 54 -10.65 24.23 -18.40
CA GLN A 54 -12.10 24.45 -18.40
C GLN A 54 -12.80 23.93 -17.14
N MET A 55 -12.03 23.30 -16.19
CA MET A 55 -12.60 22.83 -14.94
C MET A 55 -12.67 23.95 -13.93
N VAL A 56 -13.77 24.05 -13.23
CA VAL A 56 -13.92 24.84 -12.01
C VAL A 56 -14.17 23.88 -10.86
N PHE A 57 -13.30 23.94 -9.88
CA PHE A 57 -13.37 23.12 -8.68
C PHE A 57 -13.62 24.01 -7.47
N PHE A 58 -14.74 23.83 -6.80
CA PHE A 58 -15.02 24.56 -5.56
C PHE A 58 -15.36 23.62 -4.41
N SER A 59 -15.10 24.08 -3.21
CA SER A 59 -15.29 23.31 -1.98
C SER A 59 -15.88 24.19 -0.89
N HIS A 60 -16.81 23.64 -0.11
CA HIS A 60 -17.37 24.29 1.07
C HIS A 60 -17.87 23.27 2.09
N MET A 61 -17.88 23.68 3.36
CA MET A 61 -18.56 22.97 4.45
C MET A 61 -19.83 23.72 4.83
N ILE A 62 -20.85 22.98 5.25
CA ILE A 62 -22.12 23.57 5.72
C ILE A 62 -21.94 23.99 7.19
N PRO A 63 -22.09 25.27 7.52
CA PRO A 63 -21.92 25.76 8.89
C PRO A 63 -22.87 25.09 9.87
N GLY A 64 -22.33 24.57 10.97
CA GLY A 64 -23.08 23.87 11.99
C GLY A 64 -23.36 22.40 11.69
N GLU A 65 -22.93 21.92 10.53
CA GLU A 65 -22.96 20.51 10.16
C GLU A 65 -21.53 19.99 9.97
N GLN A 66 -21.34 18.69 10.10
CA GLN A 66 -20.05 18.04 9.79
C GLN A 66 -20.05 17.52 8.34
N LYS A 67 -20.64 18.25 7.44
CA LYS A 67 -20.92 17.90 6.06
C LYS A 67 -20.52 19.04 5.13
N GLY A 68 -20.08 18.70 3.94
CA GLY A 68 -19.77 19.65 2.88
C GLY A 68 -19.76 19.01 1.50
N TYR A 69 -19.38 19.81 0.52
CA TYR A 69 -19.30 19.38 -0.87
C TYR A 69 -18.01 19.83 -1.53
N ASN A 70 -17.39 18.91 -2.28
CA ASN A 70 -16.36 19.20 -3.24
C ASN A 70 -16.96 19.01 -4.63
N VAL A 71 -17.00 20.04 -5.44
CA VAL A 71 -17.74 20.05 -6.69
C VAL A 71 -16.82 20.45 -7.84
N VAL A 72 -16.76 19.59 -8.86
CA VAL A 72 -15.99 19.83 -10.09
C VAL A 72 -16.95 20.00 -11.25
N ILE A 73 -16.88 21.15 -11.92
CA ILE A 73 -17.71 21.49 -13.08
C ILE A 73 -16.82 21.57 -14.31
N ASP A 74 -17.13 20.81 -15.33
CA ASP A 74 -16.63 21.01 -16.69
C ASP A 74 -17.47 22.10 -17.37
N GLN A 75 -16.92 23.29 -17.56
CA GLN A 75 -17.60 24.40 -18.19
C GLN A 75 -17.84 24.19 -19.70
N GLY A 76 -17.08 23.28 -20.34
CA GLY A 76 -17.23 22.97 -21.75
C GLY A 76 -18.47 22.12 -22.03
N THR A 77 -18.79 21.21 -21.13
CA THR A 77 -19.90 20.25 -21.26
C THR A 77 -21.05 20.48 -20.29
N ASN A 78 -20.85 21.29 -19.25
CA ASN A 78 -21.72 21.44 -18.08
C ASN A 78 -21.89 20.15 -17.26
N LEU A 79 -21.01 19.15 -17.43
CA LEU A 79 -20.99 17.95 -16.60
C LEU A 79 -20.36 18.24 -15.25
N VAL A 80 -20.81 17.51 -14.24
CA VAL A 80 -20.41 17.75 -12.84
C VAL A 80 -20.10 16.44 -12.15
N THR A 81 -19.04 16.45 -11.34
CA THR A 81 -18.77 15.44 -10.31
C THR A 81 -18.86 16.08 -8.94
N VAL A 82 -19.68 15.51 -8.07
CA VAL A 82 -19.94 16.00 -6.72
C VAL A 82 -19.45 14.97 -5.71
N PHE A 83 -18.59 15.38 -4.81
CA PHE A 83 -18.23 14.62 -3.61
C PHE A 83 -18.98 15.22 -2.42
N GLU A 84 -19.97 14.52 -1.91
CA GLU A 84 -20.51 14.80 -0.59
C GLU A 84 -19.54 14.24 0.43
N VAL A 85 -19.02 15.09 1.33
CA VAL A 85 -18.04 14.71 2.35
C VAL A 85 -18.58 15.01 3.74
N TRP A 86 -18.26 14.15 4.71
CA TRP A 86 -18.65 14.37 6.09
C TRP A 86 -17.65 13.72 7.06
N LEU A 87 -17.59 14.30 8.27
CA LEU A 87 -16.79 13.76 9.36
C LEU A 87 -17.63 12.75 10.14
N SER A 88 -17.17 11.52 10.20
CA SER A 88 -17.78 10.47 11.01
C SER A 88 -16.75 9.47 11.47
N SER A 89 -17.10 8.58 12.40
CA SER A 89 -16.28 7.37 12.56
C SER A 89 -16.39 6.56 11.27
N GLY A 90 -15.28 6.19 10.67
CA GLY A 90 -15.20 5.38 9.46
C GLY A 90 -15.77 3.98 9.59
N ILE A 91 -16.32 3.66 10.73
CA ILE A 91 -16.96 2.38 10.98
C ILE A 91 -18.39 2.43 10.47
N VAL A 92 -18.54 2.09 9.22
CA VAL A 92 -19.78 1.46 8.80
C VAL A 92 -19.77 0.06 9.40
N GLN A 93 -20.57 -0.15 10.40
CA GLN A 93 -20.79 -1.49 10.92
C GLN A 93 -21.34 -2.37 9.81
N ASN A 94 -20.46 -3.07 9.13
CA ASN A 94 -20.86 -4.33 8.54
C ASN A 94 -21.24 -5.24 9.70
N ALA A 95 -22.49 -5.65 9.72
CA ALA A 95 -23.01 -6.56 10.73
C ALA A 95 -22.03 -7.73 10.91
N GLY A 96 -21.20 -7.70 11.94
CA GLY A 96 -20.35 -8.81 12.30
C GLY A 96 -18.88 -8.53 12.60
N THR A 97 -18.31 -7.41 12.20
CA THR A 97 -16.91 -7.09 12.54
C THR A 97 -16.74 -5.63 12.90
N PRO A 98 -16.92 -5.28 14.19
CA PRO A 98 -16.56 -3.94 14.63
C PRO A 98 -15.06 -3.73 14.44
N ASN A 99 -14.68 -2.71 13.67
CA ASN A 99 -13.31 -2.24 13.67
C ASN A 99 -13.06 -1.48 14.98
N GLU A 100 -12.50 -2.17 15.94
CA GLU A 100 -12.38 -1.67 17.32
C GLU A 100 -11.27 -0.64 17.49
N PHE A 101 -10.51 -0.34 16.44
CA PHE A 101 -9.35 0.57 16.49
C PHE A 101 -9.69 2.02 16.15
N THR A 102 -10.78 2.29 15.46
CA THR A 102 -11.23 3.65 15.20
C THR A 102 -12.16 4.10 16.32
N LEU A 103 -11.60 4.76 17.31
CA LEU A 103 -12.36 5.26 18.46
C LEU A 103 -12.84 6.70 18.28
N ASP A 104 -12.60 7.33 17.15
CA ASP A 104 -12.98 8.71 16.95
C ASP A 104 -13.80 8.92 15.67
N ASP A 105 -14.58 9.99 15.68
CA ASP A 105 -15.52 10.37 14.63
C ASP A 105 -14.91 11.40 13.65
N ARG A 106 -13.58 11.43 13.50
CA ARG A 106 -12.86 12.43 12.71
C ARG A 106 -12.47 11.95 11.32
N GLU A 107 -12.76 10.70 11.01
CA GLU A 107 -12.53 10.17 9.67
C GLU A 107 -13.46 10.83 8.66
N VAL A 108 -12.91 11.26 7.52
CA VAL A 108 -13.71 11.82 6.44
C VAL A 108 -14.28 10.71 5.58
N GLN A 109 -15.60 10.65 5.54
CA GLN A 109 -16.37 9.80 4.64
C GLN A 109 -16.80 10.59 3.41
N ARG A 110 -17.05 9.91 2.30
CA ARG A 110 -17.55 10.55 1.08
C ARG A 110 -18.49 9.69 0.30
N GLN A 111 -19.28 10.36 -0.54
CA GLN A 111 -20.09 9.76 -1.59
C GLN A 111 -19.94 10.56 -2.86
N ILE A 112 -19.80 9.88 -4.01
CA ILE A 112 -19.59 10.52 -5.31
C ILE A 112 -20.90 10.44 -6.09
N PHE A 113 -21.30 11.59 -6.66
CA PHE A 113 -22.43 11.70 -7.57
C PHE A 113 -21.98 12.31 -8.89
N PHE A 114 -22.51 11.79 -9.99
CA PHE A 114 -22.36 12.37 -11.31
C PHE A 114 -23.62 13.14 -11.68
N GLY A 115 -23.44 14.27 -12.33
CA GLY A 115 -24.55 15.14 -12.68
C GLY A 115 -24.19 16.18 -13.72
N TYR A 116 -25.03 17.19 -13.79
CA TYR A 116 -24.85 18.29 -14.74
C TYR A 116 -25.43 19.59 -14.19
N VAL A 117 -24.97 20.71 -14.73
CA VAL A 117 -25.57 22.03 -14.49
C VAL A 117 -26.82 22.14 -15.36
N ASP A 118 -27.97 22.32 -14.74
CA ASP A 118 -29.26 22.44 -15.45
C ASP A 118 -29.34 23.79 -16.18
N SER A 119 -29.22 23.75 -17.49
CA SER A 119 -29.37 24.89 -18.40
C SER A 119 -30.76 24.97 -19.06
N GLY A 120 -31.69 24.13 -18.61
CA GLY A 120 -33.04 24.01 -19.23
C GLY A 120 -33.07 23.18 -20.51
N GLN A 121 -31.97 22.55 -20.93
CA GLN A 121 -31.88 21.73 -22.13
C GLN A 121 -32.17 20.24 -21.87
N GLY A 122 -32.45 19.87 -20.62
CA GLY A 122 -32.65 18.50 -20.19
C GLY A 122 -31.36 17.78 -19.81
N ALA A 123 -31.51 16.55 -19.34
CA ALA A 123 -30.35 15.74 -18.92
C ALA A 123 -29.48 15.33 -20.12
N PRO A 124 -28.17 15.44 -20.02
CA PRO A 124 -27.25 14.95 -21.06
C PRO A 124 -27.30 13.42 -21.15
N GLU A 125 -26.96 12.88 -22.31
CA GLU A 125 -26.96 11.43 -22.56
C GLU A 125 -25.89 10.72 -21.74
N ASN A 126 -24.72 11.35 -21.58
CA ASN A 126 -23.58 10.79 -20.86
C ASN A 126 -23.16 11.74 -19.75
N LEU A 127 -22.80 11.19 -18.61
CA LEU A 127 -22.22 11.88 -17.46
C LEU A 127 -20.74 11.51 -17.32
N HIS A 128 -20.02 12.22 -16.45
CA HIS A 128 -18.73 11.72 -16.00
C HIS A 128 -18.90 10.28 -15.47
N HIS A 129 -17.88 9.48 -15.57
CA HIS A 129 -17.96 8.08 -15.16
C HIS A 129 -16.63 7.59 -14.59
N TYR A 130 -16.68 6.51 -13.82
CA TYR A 130 -15.47 5.86 -13.32
C TYR A 130 -14.61 5.32 -14.47
N THR A 131 -13.28 5.32 -14.28
CA THR A 131 -12.33 4.90 -15.30
C THR A 131 -11.14 4.14 -14.72
N ASN A 132 -10.54 3.28 -15.54
CA ASN A 132 -9.25 2.64 -15.28
C ASN A 132 -8.11 3.23 -16.13
N ARG A 133 -8.37 4.25 -16.94
CA ARG A 133 -7.38 4.78 -17.91
C ARG A 133 -6.15 5.40 -17.27
N ILE A 134 -6.22 5.78 -15.99
CA ILE A 134 -5.06 6.27 -15.26
C ILE A 134 -4.13 5.14 -14.80
N ALA A 135 -4.63 3.90 -14.78
CA ALA A 135 -3.88 2.76 -14.27
C ALA A 135 -2.54 2.57 -15.01
N GLY A 136 -1.51 2.27 -14.24
CA GLY A 136 -0.15 2.10 -14.73
C GLY A 136 0.71 3.35 -14.80
N LYS A 137 0.14 4.53 -14.60
CA LYS A 137 0.91 5.77 -14.57
C LYS A 137 1.60 5.97 -13.23
N GLY A 138 2.76 6.63 -13.27
CA GLY A 138 3.45 7.15 -12.09
C GLY A 138 3.77 8.62 -12.29
N LEU A 139 3.45 9.44 -11.30
CA LEU A 139 3.67 10.88 -11.32
C LEU A 139 4.36 11.35 -10.04
N TYR A 140 5.23 12.34 -10.20
CA TYR A 140 5.69 13.19 -9.12
C TYR A 140 4.83 14.44 -9.11
N TRP A 141 4.41 14.86 -7.92
CA TRP A 141 3.65 16.08 -7.70
C TRP A 141 4.31 16.96 -6.65
N LYS A 142 4.31 18.25 -6.90
CA LYS A 142 4.71 19.29 -5.95
C LYS A 142 3.57 20.28 -5.78
N GLN A 143 3.06 20.38 -4.57
CA GLN A 143 2.00 21.31 -4.22
C GLN A 143 2.57 22.67 -3.80
N ASP A 144 1.81 23.72 -3.99
CA ASP A 144 2.13 25.08 -3.51
C ASP A 144 2.09 25.22 -1.97
N THR A 145 1.57 24.21 -1.29
CA THR A 145 1.68 24.02 0.17
C THR A 145 3.08 23.55 0.60
N GLY A 146 3.91 23.12 -0.33
CA GLY A 146 5.21 22.54 -0.09
C GLY A 146 5.23 21.01 0.02
N ILE A 147 4.07 20.36 -0.04
CA ILE A 147 3.98 18.88 -0.05
C ILE A 147 4.46 18.37 -1.41
N GLU A 148 5.35 17.38 -1.37
CA GLU A 148 5.84 16.67 -2.55
C GLU A 148 5.53 15.18 -2.41
N THR A 149 4.95 14.58 -3.47
CA THR A 149 4.57 13.16 -3.48
C THR A 149 5.02 12.47 -4.75
N LEU A 150 5.32 11.18 -4.62
CA LEU A 150 5.29 10.23 -5.73
C LEU A 150 3.96 9.47 -5.64
N GLU A 151 3.23 9.42 -6.73
CA GLU A 151 1.95 8.72 -6.80
C GLU A 151 1.99 7.68 -7.91
N PHE A 152 1.63 6.45 -7.55
CA PHE A 152 1.59 5.32 -8.46
C PHE A 152 0.16 4.82 -8.56
N TYR A 153 -0.44 4.97 -9.72
CA TYR A 153 -1.80 4.53 -10.02
C TYR A 153 -1.78 3.08 -10.50
N ALA A 154 -1.33 2.20 -9.63
CA ALA A 154 -1.09 0.80 -9.94
C ALA A 154 -2.27 -0.12 -9.61
N SER A 155 -3.39 0.45 -9.18
CA SER A 155 -4.66 -0.21 -8.91
C SER A 155 -5.81 0.61 -9.48
N VAL A 156 -6.98 -0.02 -9.58
CA VAL A 156 -8.22 0.63 -10.02
C VAL A 156 -9.04 1.21 -8.88
N ALA A 157 -8.65 0.93 -7.65
CA ALA A 157 -9.40 1.28 -6.45
C ALA A 157 -8.54 1.89 -5.34
N ASN A 158 -7.25 2.04 -5.58
CA ASN A 158 -6.30 2.58 -4.61
C ASN A 158 -5.25 3.44 -5.30
N THR A 159 -4.71 4.40 -4.57
CA THR A 159 -3.48 5.10 -4.92
C THR A 159 -2.37 4.65 -3.98
N ASN A 160 -1.25 4.20 -4.54
CA ASN A 160 -0.01 4.03 -3.79
C ASN A 160 0.80 5.31 -3.90
N PHE A 161 1.24 5.85 -2.79
CA PHE A 161 2.00 7.10 -2.78
C PHE A 161 3.10 7.09 -1.73
N VAL A 162 4.11 7.91 -1.97
CA VAL A 162 5.19 8.24 -1.03
C VAL A 162 5.16 9.73 -0.82
N GLU A 163 5.06 10.19 0.42
CA GLU A 163 5.20 11.60 0.73
C GLU A 163 6.67 11.93 1.00
N LEU A 164 7.28 12.73 0.13
CA LEU A 164 8.71 13.02 0.14
C LEU A 164 9.09 14.11 1.15
N THR A 165 8.13 14.92 1.59
CA THR A 165 8.37 16.09 2.44
C THR A 165 8.36 15.80 3.93
N ARG A 166 7.62 14.83 4.38
CA ARG A 166 7.42 14.55 5.81
C ARG A 166 8.41 13.55 6.39
N HIS A 167 9.39 13.10 5.66
CA HIS A 167 10.48 12.24 6.16
C HIS A 167 10.04 11.06 7.05
N ILE A 168 8.96 10.39 6.66
CA ILE A 168 8.56 9.14 7.30
C ILE A 168 9.31 7.99 6.62
N ASP A 169 10.62 7.96 6.81
CA ASP A 169 11.55 6.87 6.45
C ASP A 169 11.32 6.24 5.08
N ASP A 170 11.00 7.06 4.06
CA ASP A 170 10.73 6.59 2.69
C ASP A 170 9.60 5.54 2.59
N LEU A 171 8.68 5.50 3.54
CA LEU A 171 7.54 4.59 3.51
C LEU A 171 6.56 4.96 2.41
N SER A 172 6.04 3.97 1.75
CA SER A 172 4.91 4.12 0.85
C SER A 172 3.60 3.76 1.56
N TRP A 173 2.53 4.41 1.11
CA TRP A 173 1.18 4.22 1.61
C TRP A 173 0.27 3.78 0.49
N VAL A 174 -0.78 3.06 0.84
CA VAL A 174 -1.86 2.71 -0.09
C VAL A 174 -3.17 3.15 0.52
N SER A 175 -3.85 4.04 -0.19
CA SER A 175 -5.13 4.59 0.26
C SER A 175 -6.23 4.32 -0.74
N PRO A 176 -7.46 4.06 -0.27
CA PRO A 176 -8.63 3.93 -1.13
C PRO A 176 -8.81 5.16 -2.01
N SER A 177 -9.11 4.93 -3.28
CA SER A 177 -9.25 5.96 -4.31
C SER A 177 -10.30 5.57 -5.33
N ASP A 178 -11.01 6.55 -5.84
CA ASP A 178 -11.84 6.43 -7.03
C ASP A 178 -11.30 7.32 -8.13
N TYR A 179 -11.39 6.85 -9.37
CA TYR A 179 -10.92 7.57 -10.54
C TYR A 179 -12.08 7.84 -11.50
N VAL A 180 -12.23 9.09 -11.90
CA VAL A 180 -13.31 9.57 -12.77
C VAL A 180 -12.71 10.20 -14.02
N LEU A 181 -13.21 9.81 -15.18
CA LEU A 181 -12.84 10.36 -16.46
C LEU A 181 -13.69 11.61 -16.76
N VAL A 182 -13.01 12.71 -17.07
CA VAL A 182 -13.62 13.90 -17.66
C VAL A 182 -13.43 13.87 -19.18
N ASP A 183 -12.19 13.78 -19.61
CA ASP A 183 -11.78 13.67 -21.01
C ASP A 183 -10.45 12.89 -21.12
N ASP A 184 -9.86 12.83 -22.31
CA ASP A 184 -8.63 12.04 -22.55
C ASP A 184 -7.39 12.55 -21.79
N ARG A 185 -7.44 13.72 -21.19
CA ARG A 185 -6.33 14.34 -20.46
C ARG A 185 -6.65 14.69 -19.01
N THR A 186 -7.91 14.88 -18.66
CA THR A 186 -8.37 15.38 -17.38
C THR A 186 -9.07 14.28 -16.59
N PHE A 187 -8.57 14.05 -15.38
CA PHE A 187 -9.09 13.08 -14.45
C PHE A 187 -9.46 13.76 -13.12
N ILE A 188 -10.54 13.28 -12.52
CA ILE A 188 -10.87 13.58 -11.14
C ILE A 188 -10.58 12.32 -10.35
N TYR A 189 -9.89 12.43 -9.24
CA TYR A 189 -9.70 11.30 -8.34
C TYR A 189 -9.65 11.78 -6.90
N ASP A 190 -9.82 10.86 -6.00
CA ASP A 190 -9.71 11.12 -4.58
C ASP A 190 -8.80 10.11 -3.89
N ARG A 191 -8.46 10.42 -2.66
CA ARG A 191 -7.69 9.57 -1.78
C ARG A 191 -8.15 9.78 -0.34
N THR A 192 -8.43 8.68 0.38
CA THR A 192 -8.68 8.72 1.82
C THR A 192 -7.49 8.12 2.54
N GLU A 193 -6.73 8.95 3.23
CA GLU A 193 -5.52 8.57 3.95
C GLU A 193 -5.91 7.97 5.31
N VAL A 194 -6.07 6.66 5.35
CA VAL A 194 -6.48 5.94 6.57
C VAL A 194 -5.41 5.96 7.66
N GLU A 195 -4.18 6.24 7.29
CA GLU A 195 -3.03 6.37 8.18
C GLU A 195 -3.10 7.63 9.08
N PHE A 196 -3.84 8.65 8.62
CA PHE A 196 -3.96 9.95 9.27
C PHE A 196 -5.41 10.30 9.61
N SER A 197 -6.07 9.44 10.37
CA SER A 197 -7.48 9.65 10.79
C SER A 197 -8.44 9.91 9.61
N GLY A 198 -8.17 9.27 8.46
CA GLY A 198 -9.07 9.32 7.31
C GLY A 198 -9.12 10.67 6.59
N ILE A 199 -7.99 11.36 6.47
CA ILE A 199 -7.92 12.59 5.66
C ILE A 199 -8.34 12.29 4.22
N HIS A 200 -9.29 13.06 3.72
CA HIS A 200 -9.75 12.98 2.34
C HIS A 200 -9.13 14.09 1.51
N THR A 201 -8.53 13.70 0.39
CA THR A 201 -8.02 14.64 -0.62
C THR A 201 -8.71 14.35 -1.95
N CYS A 202 -9.30 15.37 -2.56
CA CYS A 202 -9.89 15.30 -3.88
C CYS A 202 -9.04 16.11 -4.86
N PHE A 203 -8.79 15.55 -6.05
CA PHE A 203 -7.90 16.10 -7.05
C PHE A 203 -8.62 16.24 -8.40
N VAL A 204 -8.29 17.31 -9.11
CA VAL A 204 -8.53 17.46 -10.54
C VAL A 204 -7.18 17.59 -11.21
N ALA A 205 -6.82 16.68 -12.08
CA ALA A 205 -5.49 16.63 -12.70
C ALA A 205 -5.55 16.63 -14.22
N ASP A 206 -4.79 17.52 -14.84
CA ASP A 206 -4.45 17.48 -16.26
C ASP A 206 -3.15 16.68 -16.42
N LEU A 207 -3.24 15.45 -16.86
CA LEU A 207 -2.08 14.56 -17.00
C LEU A 207 -1.23 14.87 -18.24
N PHE A 208 -1.70 15.72 -19.15
CA PHE A 208 -0.92 16.16 -20.29
C PHE A 208 0.06 17.26 -19.93
N ASN A 209 -0.40 18.27 -19.19
CA ASN A 209 0.44 19.35 -18.69
C ASN A 209 1.08 19.05 -17.33
N CYS A 210 0.65 17.97 -16.67
CA CYS A 210 1.02 17.63 -15.30
C CYS A 210 0.74 18.79 -14.33
N GLU A 211 -0.48 19.28 -14.34
CA GLU A 211 -1.00 20.29 -13.44
C GLU A 211 -2.20 19.73 -12.68
N GLN A 212 -2.34 20.10 -11.43
CA GLN A 212 -3.48 19.69 -10.62
C GLN A 212 -3.98 20.81 -9.71
N VAL A 213 -5.25 20.71 -9.34
CA VAL A 213 -5.86 21.45 -8.24
C VAL A 213 -6.53 20.45 -7.31
N GLY A 214 -6.60 20.77 -6.04
CA GLY A 214 -7.20 19.85 -5.08
C GLY A 214 -7.70 20.53 -3.82
N VAL A 215 -8.39 19.74 -3.00
CA VAL A 215 -8.80 20.10 -1.64
C VAL A 215 -8.44 18.96 -0.69
N ARG A 216 -7.92 19.31 0.47
CA ARG A 216 -7.59 18.40 1.55
C ARG A 216 -8.46 18.71 2.77
N LEU A 217 -9.09 17.70 3.33
CA LEU A 217 -9.97 17.81 4.49
C LEU A 217 -9.75 16.65 5.45
N GLY A 218 -9.49 16.93 6.71
CA GLY A 218 -9.41 15.93 7.77
C GLY A 218 -8.44 16.30 8.87
N PHE A 219 -8.20 15.39 9.80
CA PHE A 219 -7.26 15.58 10.90
C PHE A 219 -5.93 14.92 10.57
N ASN A 220 -4.84 15.67 10.69
CA ASN A 220 -3.48 15.20 10.45
C ASN A 220 -2.94 14.39 11.65
N GLU A 221 -1.70 13.93 11.55
CA GLU A 221 -0.99 13.17 12.59
C GLU A 221 -0.81 13.90 13.91
N ASN A 222 -0.91 15.22 13.90
CA ASN A 222 -0.86 16.08 15.09
C ASN A 222 -2.23 16.39 15.67
N ASP A 223 -3.30 15.77 15.18
CA ASP A 223 -4.68 16.01 15.59
C ASP A 223 -5.18 17.43 15.25
N GLU A 224 -4.64 18.04 14.21
CA GLU A 224 -5.01 19.34 13.71
C GLU A 224 -5.91 19.22 12.48
N LEU A 225 -7.00 19.98 12.43
CA LEU A 225 -7.87 20.02 11.27
C LEU A 225 -7.19 20.72 10.09
N GLU A 226 -7.01 19.99 9.01
CA GLU A 226 -6.60 20.50 7.71
C GLU A 226 -7.83 20.67 6.82
N TYR A 227 -8.06 21.88 6.35
CA TYR A 227 -9.05 22.15 5.33
C TYR A 227 -8.57 23.31 4.46
N TYR A 228 -8.06 22.95 3.29
CA TYR A 228 -7.51 23.93 2.35
C TYR A 228 -7.54 23.41 0.91
N MET A 229 -7.51 24.35 -0.03
CA MET A 229 -7.31 24.04 -1.44
C MET A 229 -5.87 24.33 -1.86
N PHE A 230 -5.39 23.63 -2.85
CA PHE A 230 -4.01 23.73 -3.34
C PHE A 230 -3.92 23.60 -4.86
N ARG A 231 -2.81 24.09 -5.41
CA ARG A 231 -2.35 23.82 -6.78
C ARG A 231 -1.10 22.95 -6.73
N GLY A 232 -0.92 22.14 -7.74
CA GLY A 232 0.28 21.33 -7.88
C GLY A 232 0.75 21.29 -9.32
N GLU A 233 2.06 21.19 -9.46
CA GLU A 233 2.76 20.92 -10.71
C GLU A 233 3.49 19.60 -10.59
N GLY A 234 3.59 18.85 -11.66
CA GLY A 234 4.19 17.53 -11.60
C GLY A 234 4.92 17.13 -12.87
N ARG A 235 5.32 15.90 -12.89
CA ARG A 235 5.87 15.24 -14.07
C ARG A 235 5.62 13.74 -14.03
N VAL A 236 5.51 13.15 -15.21
CA VAL A 236 5.43 11.69 -15.34
C VAL A 236 6.78 11.09 -14.98
N VAL A 237 6.80 10.12 -14.08
CA VAL A 237 7.99 9.35 -13.70
C VAL A 237 8.05 7.96 -14.37
N GLY A 238 6.97 7.57 -15.05
CA GLY A 238 6.94 6.35 -15.82
C GLY A 238 5.53 5.83 -16.10
N GLN A 239 5.50 4.72 -16.82
CA GLN A 239 4.28 4.02 -17.20
C GLN A 239 4.55 2.51 -17.16
N LEU A 240 3.70 1.77 -16.48
CA LEU A 240 3.72 0.30 -16.55
C LEU A 240 3.12 -0.18 -17.87
N ALA A 241 3.76 -1.16 -18.46
CA ALA A 241 3.43 -1.59 -19.84
C ALA A 241 2.21 -2.51 -19.92
N TYR A 242 1.76 -3.09 -18.80
CA TYR A 242 0.77 -4.16 -18.84
C TYR A 242 -0.09 -4.21 -17.58
N LEU A 243 -1.31 -3.67 -17.72
CA LEU A 243 -2.33 -3.74 -16.67
C LEU A 243 -3.67 -4.24 -17.26
N GLU A 244 -3.61 -5.20 -18.18
CA GLU A 244 -4.81 -5.78 -18.84
C GLU A 244 -5.89 -6.24 -17.84
N PRO A 245 -5.58 -6.78 -16.64
CA PRO A 245 -6.60 -7.10 -15.65
C PRO A 245 -7.45 -5.92 -15.19
N PHE A 246 -6.98 -4.69 -15.42
CA PHE A 246 -7.65 -3.46 -15.03
C PHE A 246 -8.24 -2.68 -16.22
N ASP A 247 -8.68 -3.37 -17.24
CA ASP A 247 -9.41 -2.72 -18.32
C ASP A 247 -10.73 -2.09 -17.83
N GLU A 248 -11.35 -1.23 -18.67
CA GLU A 248 -12.59 -0.52 -18.31
C GLU A 248 -13.76 -1.47 -17.96
N HIS A 249 -13.73 -2.70 -18.48
CA HIS A 249 -14.78 -3.68 -18.25
C HIS A 249 -14.57 -4.48 -16.96
N GLY A 250 -13.31 -4.65 -16.55
CA GLY A 250 -12.94 -5.38 -15.35
C GLY A 250 -12.99 -4.58 -14.05
N ARG A 251 -13.33 -3.28 -14.09
CA ARG A 251 -13.34 -2.44 -12.91
C ARG A 251 -14.42 -2.85 -11.93
N VAL A 252 -13.99 -3.18 -10.72
CA VAL A 252 -14.87 -3.33 -9.56
C VAL A 252 -14.47 -2.27 -8.54
N PRO A 253 -15.32 -1.29 -8.23
CA PRO A 253 -15.02 -0.30 -7.19
C PRO A 253 -14.69 -1.02 -5.89
N MET A 254 -13.60 -0.66 -5.23
CA MET A 254 -13.14 -1.32 -4.00
C MET A 254 -14.21 -1.29 -2.90
N PHE A 255 -14.96 -0.21 -2.82
CA PHE A 255 -16.04 -0.06 -1.85
C PHE A 255 -17.29 -0.89 -2.16
N ALA A 256 -17.45 -1.37 -3.40
CA ALA A 256 -18.50 -2.33 -3.73
C ALA A 256 -18.25 -3.73 -3.15
N GLN A 257 -17.05 -4.01 -2.67
CA GLN A 257 -16.65 -5.31 -2.13
C GLN A 257 -16.88 -5.46 -0.62
N GLY A 258 -17.75 -4.68 -0.04
CA GLY A 258 -18.22 -4.91 1.32
C GLY A 258 -17.50 -4.12 2.41
N ASN A 259 -16.53 -3.30 2.07
CA ASN A 259 -15.94 -2.39 3.02
C ASN A 259 -16.58 -1.03 2.90
N ALA A 260 -17.57 -0.83 3.77
CA ALA A 260 -17.93 0.45 4.33
C ALA A 260 -18.67 1.48 3.45
N GLN A 261 -19.17 1.15 2.27
CA GLN A 261 -20.22 2.02 1.72
C GLN A 261 -21.57 1.64 2.35
N PRO A 262 -22.30 2.61 2.90
CA PRO A 262 -23.67 2.35 3.29
C PRO A 262 -24.44 1.77 2.10
N ALA A 263 -25.34 0.82 2.36
CA ALA A 263 -26.27 0.36 1.35
C ALA A 263 -26.89 1.58 0.64
N LYS A 264 -27.12 1.48 -0.68
CA LYS A 264 -27.70 2.57 -1.46
C LYS A 264 -28.89 3.20 -0.70
N GLY A 265 -28.79 4.48 -0.40
CA GLY A 265 -29.80 5.21 0.38
C GLY A 265 -29.65 5.19 1.90
N ALA A 266 -28.71 4.43 2.46
CA ALA A 266 -28.40 4.53 3.88
C ALA A 266 -27.30 5.59 4.08
N ARG A 267 -27.60 6.68 4.71
CA ARG A 267 -26.61 7.69 5.11
C ARG A 267 -26.06 7.33 6.47
N THR A 268 -24.74 7.41 6.63
CA THR A 268 -24.13 7.42 7.95
C THR A 268 -24.68 8.61 8.74
N THR A 269 -24.99 8.39 10.00
CA THR A 269 -25.43 9.48 10.86
C THR A 269 -24.24 10.39 11.15
N TYR A 270 -24.36 11.67 10.84
CA TYR A 270 -23.36 12.66 11.23
C TYR A 270 -23.29 12.73 12.75
N ARG A 271 -22.09 12.63 13.27
CA ARG A 271 -21.84 12.72 14.71
C ARG A 271 -20.80 13.80 14.98
N PRO A 272 -20.90 14.53 16.08
CA PRO A 272 -19.85 15.44 16.50
C PRO A 272 -18.52 14.70 16.64
N ALA A 273 -17.43 15.30 16.16
CA ALA A 273 -16.09 14.79 16.39
C ALA A 273 -15.84 14.69 17.90
N ARG A 274 -15.22 13.59 18.31
CA ARG A 274 -14.85 13.39 19.71
C ARG A 274 -13.46 13.92 19.95
N THR A 275 -13.20 14.27 21.20
CA THR A 275 -11.84 14.53 21.62
C THR A 275 -11.04 13.24 21.53
N PHE A 276 -9.93 13.27 20.80
CA PHE A 276 -8.98 12.16 20.73
C PHE A 276 -8.43 11.84 22.13
N ARG A 277 -8.30 10.57 22.43
CA ARG A 277 -7.57 10.09 23.59
C ARG A 277 -6.72 8.90 23.21
N TRP A 278 -5.58 8.79 23.84
CA TRP A 278 -4.77 7.59 23.74
C TRP A 278 -5.46 6.42 24.44
N MET A 279 -5.34 5.24 23.84
CA MET A 279 -5.75 4.00 24.50
C MET A 279 -4.84 3.76 25.71
N SER A 280 -5.40 3.24 26.79
CA SER A 280 -4.60 2.72 27.89
C SER A 280 -3.85 1.44 27.47
N ASP A 281 -2.77 1.09 28.17
CA ASP A 281 -2.04 -0.15 27.91
C ASP A 281 -2.95 -1.38 27.99
N ASP A 282 -3.90 -1.42 28.92
CA ASP A 282 -4.87 -2.52 29.04
C ASP A 282 -5.79 -2.60 27.81
N GLU A 283 -6.24 -1.47 27.29
CA GLU A 283 -7.05 -1.42 26.06
C GLU A 283 -6.26 -1.88 24.84
N VAL A 284 -4.99 -1.48 24.74
CA VAL A 284 -4.07 -1.93 23.67
C VAL A 284 -3.88 -3.43 23.76
N HIS A 285 -3.60 -3.98 24.95
CA HIS A 285 -3.44 -5.42 25.14
C HIS A 285 -4.72 -6.18 24.82
N ALA A 286 -5.88 -5.72 25.29
CA ALA A 286 -7.15 -6.35 25.00
C ALA A 286 -7.49 -6.32 23.50
N ALA A 287 -7.17 -5.23 22.80
CA ALA A 287 -7.34 -5.13 21.35
C ALA A 287 -6.40 -6.10 20.61
N ALA A 288 -5.14 -6.20 21.04
CA ALA A 288 -4.16 -7.13 20.50
C ALA A 288 -4.58 -8.60 20.69
N GLU A 289 -5.07 -8.96 21.88
CA GLU A 289 -5.57 -10.32 22.16
C GLU A 289 -6.75 -10.69 21.28
N ARG A 290 -7.72 -9.79 21.11
CA ARG A 290 -8.87 -10.01 20.22
C ARG A 290 -8.44 -10.18 18.78
N ARG A 291 -7.52 -9.35 18.28
CA ARG A 291 -6.96 -9.45 16.95
C ARG A 291 -6.21 -10.77 16.75
N THR A 292 -5.39 -11.15 17.72
CA THR A 292 -4.66 -12.43 17.69
C THR A 292 -5.60 -13.62 17.66
N SER A 293 -6.68 -13.60 18.44
CA SER A 293 -7.67 -14.70 18.43
C SER A 293 -8.48 -14.75 17.14
N ALA A 294 -8.80 -13.61 16.53
CA ALA A 294 -9.48 -13.54 15.24
C ALA A 294 -8.61 -14.10 14.10
N PHE A 295 -7.33 -13.77 14.07
CA PHE A 295 -6.36 -14.31 13.12
C PHE A 295 -5.89 -15.74 13.45
N GLY A 296 -5.96 -16.15 14.71
CA GLY A 296 -5.62 -17.50 15.16
C GLY A 296 -6.61 -18.60 14.76
N SER A 297 -7.74 -18.25 14.17
CA SER A 297 -8.80 -19.19 13.75
C SER A 297 -8.54 -19.92 12.42
N GLY A 298 -7.35 -19.85 11.86
CA GLY A 298 -6.96 -20.61 10.66
C GLY A 298 -7.16 -19.87 9.33
N GLU A 299 -7.76 -18.69 9.34
CA GLU A 299 -7.97 -17.91 8.11
C GLU A 299 -6.67 -17.33 7.53
N THR A 300 -5.68 -17.02 8.36
CA THR A 300 -4.34 -16.62 7.90
C THR A 300 -3.61 -17.75 7.16
N ASN A 301 -3.87 -18.99 7.50
CA ASN A 301 -3.31 -20.13 6.78
C ASN A 301 -3.95 -20.32 5.39
N ALA A 302 -5.19 -19.87 5.21
CA ALA A 302 -5.87 -19.94 3.92
C ALA A 302 -5.30 -18.94 2.89
N SER A 303 -4.90 -17.74 3.31
CA SER A 303 -4.29 -16.76 2.39
C SER A 303 -2.86 -17.14 1.98
N THR A 304 -2.08 -17.72 2.90
CA THR A 304 -0.73 -18.22 2.62
C THR A 304 -0.75 -19.55 1.85
N SER A 305 -1.74 -20.40 2.05
CA SER A 305 -1.90 -21.63 1.25
C SER A 305 -2.30 -21.32 -0.20
N THR A 306 -2.95 -20.20 -0.46
CA THR A 306 -3.23 -19.72 -1.83
C THR A 306 -2.00 -19.13 -2.52
N LEU A 307 -1.04 -18.58 -1.78
CA LEU A 307 0.25 -18.14 -2.31
C LEU A 307 1.23 -19.31 -2.52
N ALA A 308 1.13 -20.37 -1.76
CA ALA A 308 1.88 -21.62 -1.95
C ALA A 308 1.34 -22.40 -3.17
N GLY A 309 1.41 -21.75 -4.34
CA GLY A 309 0.82 -22.28 -5.56
C GLY A 309 1.73 -23.22 -6.34
N GLY A 310 1.21 -23.71 -7.47
CA GLY A 310 1.85 -24.69 -8.33
C GLY A 310 3.09 -24.21 -9.10
N ASN A 311 3.45 -22.94 -9.03
CA ASN A 311 4.56 -22.34 -9.76
C ASN A 311 5.85 -22.22 -8.93
N ASN A 312 5.93 -22.86 -7.77
CA ASN A 312 7.16 -22.93 -7.00
C ASN A 312 8.28 -23.63 -7.78
N LEU A 313 9.52 -23.17 -7.62
CA LEU A 313 10.67 -23.99 -7.98
C LEU A 313 10.65 -25.30 -7.19
N PRO A 314 11.16 -26.41 -7.74
CA PRO A 314 11.34 -27.63 -6.97
C PRO A 314 12.32 -27.40 -5.83
N PHE A 315 12.09 -28.06 -4.71
CA PHE A 315 13.10 -28.09 -3.65
C PHE A 315 14.37 -28.75 -4.17
N SER A 316 15.51 -28.22 -3.76
CA SER A 316 16.82 -28.65 -4.19
C SER A 316 17.52 -29.46 -3.11
N GLU A 317 18.29 -30.46 -3.55
CA GLU A 317 19.18 -31.25 -2.71
C GLU A 317 20.62 -30.70 -2.70
N ILE A 318 20.83 -29.47 -3.18
CA ILE A 318 22.17 -28.83 -3.30
C ILE A 318 22.96 -28.86 -1.98
N LEU A 319 22.26 -28.88 -0.85
CA LEU A 319 22.88 -28.90 0.48
C LEU A 319 23.15 -30.30 1.03
N VAL A 320 22.49 -31.35 0.52
CA VAL A 320 22.53 -32.70 1.10
C VAL A 320 23.97 -33.22 1.20
N GLY A 321 24.33 -33.68 2.40
CA GLY A 321 25.67 -34.20 2.71
C GLY A 321 26.76 -33.15 2.93
N LYS A 322 26.43 -31.85 2.84
CA LYS A 322 27.39 -30.78 3.12
C LYS A 322 27.48 -30.49 4.63
N GLU A 323 28.70 -30.15 5.06
CA GLU A 323 28.98 -29.56 6.36
C GLU A 323 29.68 -28.22 6.13
N PHE A 324 29.20 -27.15 6.76
CA PHE A 324 29.74 -25.81 6.60
C PHE A 324 29.45 -24.94 7.82
N THR A 325 30.23 -23.88 7.97
CA THR A 325 30.03 -22.86 8.99
C THR A 325 29.64 -21.54 8.34
N ILE A 326 28.61 -20.89 8.86
CA ILE A 326 28.25 -19.51 8.50
C ILE A 326 28.77 -18.61 9.62
N ARG A 327 29.58 -17.64 9.24
CA ARG A 327 30.10 -16.62 10.14
C ARG A 327 29.56 -15.26 9.72
N LEU A 328 28.68 -14.72 10.52
CA LEU A 328 28.10 -13.40 10.29
C LEU A 328 28.94 -12.31 10.96
N ASP A 329 29.07 -11.18 10.27
CA ASP A 329 29.91 -10.06 10.70
C ASP A 329 29.35 -9.30 11.92
N HIS A 330 30.11 -8.34 12.42
CA HIS A 330 29.71 -7.41 13.50
C HIS A 330 29.19 -8.08 14.77
N GLY A 331 29.77 -9.21 15.15
CA GLY A 331 29.35 -9.98 16.31
C GLY A 331 28.05 -10.75 16.11
N GLY A 332 27.65 -10.93 14.88
CA GLY A 332 26.53 -11.81 14.51
C GLY A 332 26.80 -13.27 14.87
N PRO A 333 25.77 -14.13 14.81
CA PRO A 333 25.92 -15.55 15.10
C PRO A 333 26.95 -16.24 14.23
N VAL A 334 27.64 -17.22 14.81
CA VAL A 334 28.44 -18.21 14.08
C VAL A 334 27.74 -19.55 14.25
N ARG A 335 27.33 -20.15 13.13
CA ARG A 335 26.59 -21.41 13.14
C ARG A 335 27.22 -22.45 12.24
N ASP A 336 27.43 -23.63 12.81
CA ASP A 336 27.78 -24.81 12.06
C ASP A 336 26.51 -25.51 11.59
N TYR A 337 26.56 -26.03 10.38
CA TYR A 337 25.48 -26.81 9.77
C TYR A 337 25.97 -28.17 9.29
N ARG A 338 25.13 -29.21 9.50
CA ARG A 338 25.28 -30.54 8.94
C ARG A 338 23.98 -30.92 8.27
N ILE A 339 24.03 -31.14 6.98
CA ILE A 339 22.81 -31.44 6.21
C ILE A 339 22.70 -32.95 6.05
N ARG A 340 21.73 -33.55 6.76
CA ARG A 340 21.54 -35.00 6.83
C ARG A 340 20.89 -35.56 5.57
N ASP A 341 19.80 -34.94 5.16
CA ASP A 341 19.01 -35.33 3.98
C ASP A 341 18.28 -34.09 3.42
N ALA A 342 17.32 -34.28 2.50
CA ALA A 342 16.57 -33.19 1.86
C ALA A 342 15.61 -32.44 2.82
N PHE A 343 15.42 -32.93 4.05
CA PHE A 343 14.40 -32.42 4.98
C PHE A 343 14.96 -32.09 6.36
N THR A 344 16.10 -32.67 6.72
CA THR A 344 16.66 -32.64 8.08
C THR A 344 18.07 -32.08 8.07
N LEU A 345 18.28 -31.07 8.87
CA LEU A 345 19.60 -30.52 9.18
C LEU A 345 19.87 -30.54 10.68
N GLU A 346 21.13 -30.54 11.03
CA GLU A 346 21.60 -30.20 12.37
C GLU A 346 22.33 -28.86 12.31
N TYR A 347 22.10 -28.03 13.30
CA TYR A 347 22.84 -26.76 13.47
C TYR A 347 23.34 -26.62 14.90
N ARG A 348 24.44 -25.86 15.03
CA ARG A 348 25.03 -25.52 16.32
C ARG A 348 25.42 -24.06 16.32
N ASP A 349 24.88 -23.28 17.24
CA ASP A 349 25.32 -21.92 17.49
C ASP A 349 26.54 -21.92 18.41
N HIS A 350 27.57 -21.19 18.06
CA HIS A 350 28.80 -21.13 18.87
C HIS A 350 28.59 -20.45 20.22
N SER A 351 27.50 -19.74 20.42
CA SER A 351 27.19 -19.08 21.72
C SER A 351 26.92 -20.09 22.84
N ASP A 352 26.31 -21.23 22.54
CA ASP A 352 25.99 -22.28 23.50
C ASP A 352 26.58 -23.64 23.14
N ASN A 353 27.05 -23.78 21.92
CA ASN A 353 27.77 -24.97 21.43
C ASN A 353 26.96 -26.28 21.48
N VAL A 354 25.62 -26.17 21.37
CA VAL A 354 24.68 -27.30 21.41
C VAL A 354 24.17 -27.63 20.00
N TRP A 355 24.33 -28.89 19.59
CA TRP A 355 23.73 -29.37 18.35
C TRP A 355 22.22 -29.54 18.49
N ARG A 356 21.48 -29.02 17.50
CA ARG A 356 20.01 -29.11 17.41
C ARG A 356 19.62 -29.60 16.04
N GLU A 357 18.62 -30.45 16.02
CA GLU A 357 17.98 -30.88 14.77
C GLU A 357 16.85 -29.92 14.40
N ALA A 358 16.71 -29.64 13.10
CA ALA A 358 15.61 -28.87 12.57
C ALA A 358 15.18 -29.41 11.19
N ASN A 359 13.90 -29.31 10.91
CA ASN A 359 13.39 -29.49 9.56
C ASN A 359 13.70 -28.25 8.72
N TYR A 360 14.12 -28.47 7.47
CA TYR A 360 14.41 -27.39 6.53
C TYR A 360 13.87 -27.69 5.15
N ARG A 361 13.86 -26.67 4.31
CA ARG A 361 13.68 -26.78 2.87
C ARG A 361 14.69 -25.87 2.21
N ALA A 362 15.15 -26.25 1.02
CA ALA A 362 16.10 -25.47 0.24
C ALA A 362 15.66 -25.35 -1.22
N TYR A 363 16.05 -24.24 -1.81
CA TYR A 363 16.03 -23.98 -3.24
C TYR A 363 17.45 -23.76 -3.74
N GLU A 364 17.68 -24.05 -4.99
CA GLU A 364 18.82 -23.52 -5.72
C GLU A 364 18.35 -22.28 -6.47
N GLY A 365 18.59 -21.10 -5.89
CA GLY A 365 18.11 -19.84 -6.42
C GLY A 365 18.87 -19.33 -7.65
N ALA A 366 20.09 -19.77 -7.80
CA ALA A 366 20.98 -19.62 -8.97
C ALA A 366 22.06 -20.70 -8.88
N ASP A 367 22.90 -20.88 -9.91
CA ASP A 367 23.96 -21.88 -9.93
C ASP A 367 24.86 -21.77 -8.68
N ASP A 368 24.99 -22.85 -7.91
CA ASP A 368 25.73 -22.93 -6.66
C ASP A 368 25.32 -21.88 -5.59
N LEU A 369 24.09 -21.41 -5.63
CA LEU A 369 23.50 -20.53 -4.61
C LEU A 369 22.32 -21.19 -3.96
N ALA A 370 22.52 -21.68 -2.74
CA ALA A 370 21.48 -22.29 -1.94
C ALA A 370 20.68 -21.22 -1.17
N TRP A 371 19.37 -21.37 -1.15
CA TRP A 371 18.43 -20.56 -0.36
C TRP A 371 17.59 -21.49 0.51
N PHE A 372 17.79 -21.48 1.83
CA PHE A 372 17.12 -22.42 2.74
C PHE A 372 16.58 -21.73 3.99
N SER A 373 15.63 -22.39 4.62
CA SER A 373 14.98 -21.89 5.84
C SER A 373 14.70 -22.99 6.84
N HIS A 374 14.86 -22.66 8.13
CA HIS A 374 14.42 -23.47 9.24
C HIS A 374 13.99 -22.65 10.45
N VAL A 375 13.20 -23.24 11.33
CA VAL A 375 12.79 -22.63 12.60
C VAL A 375 13.90 -22.85 13.64
N LEU A 376 14.05 -21.90 14.57
CA LEU A 376 14.86 -22.06 15.79
C LEU A 376 13.93 -22.50 16.93
N PRO A 377 13.83 -23.81 17.23
CA PRO A 377 12.76 -24.34 18.08
C PRO A 377 12.79 -23.85 19.53
N ASP A 378 14.00 -23.58 20.06
CA ASP A 378 14.18 -23.15 21.45
C ASP A 378 14.15 -21.63 21.64
N SER A 379 14.01 -20.86 20.55
CA SER A 379 14.02 -19.41 20.62
C SER A 379 12.76 -18.84 21.30
N ARG A 380 12.97 -17.82 22.10
CA ARG A 380 11.92 -16.99 22.70
C ARG A 380 12.32 -15.50 22.58
N PRO A 381 11.59 -14.67 21.84
CA PRO A 381 10.41 -15.01 21.01
C PRO A 381 10.72 -16.06 19.92
N ARG A 382 9.67 -16.66 19.37
CA ARG A 382 9.77 -17.67 18.31
C ARG A 382 10.53 -17.09 17.12
N ALA A 383 11.44 -17.87 16.57
CA ALA A 383 12.31 -17.36 15.50
C ALA A 383 12.51 -18.38 14.39
N SER A 384 12.84 -17.85 13.22
CA SER A 384 13.30 -18.61 12.06
C SER A 384 14.52 -17.92 11.43
N VAL A 385 15.25 -18.67 10.65
CA VAL A 385 16.34 -18.15 9.83
C VAL A 385 16.11 -18.56 8.39
N GLN A 386 16.37 -17.62 7.48
CA GLN A 386 16.41 -17.82 6.05
C GLN A 386 17.81 -17.47 5.59
N VAL A 387 18.46 -18.39 4.93
CA VAL A 387 19.89 -18.29 4.65
C VAL A 387 20.17 -18.47 3.17
N ALA A 388 20.82 -17.49 2.58
CA ALA A 388 21.44 -17.61 1.28
C ALA A 388 22.93 -17.97 1.47
N VAL A 389 23.36 -19.05 0.83
CA VAL A 389 24.75 -19.49 0.81
C VAL A 389 25.24 -19.49 -0.63
N ASP A 390 26.12 -18.58 -0.92
CA ASP A 390 26.80 -18.45 -2.22
C ASP A 390 28.12 -19.22 -2.20
N PHE A 391 28.09 -20.47 -2.65
CA PHE A 391 29.27 -21.32 -2.64
C PHE A 391 30.32 -20.88 -3.67
N THR A 392 29.92 -20.19 -4.73
CA THR A 392 30.85 -19.67 -5.74
C THR A 392 31.72 -18.56 -5.17
N ASN A 393 31.12 -17.64 -4.40
CA ASN A 393 31.81 -16.46 -3.89
C ASN A 393 32.20 -16.58 -2.41
N GLY A 394 31.85 -17.66 -1.72
CA GLY A 394 32.15 -17.86 -0.30
C GLY A 394 31.37 -16.92 0.61
N LEU A 395 30.19 -16.47 0.20
CA LEU A 395 29.37 -15.48 0.92
C LEU A 395 28.12 -16.10 1.54
N ALA A 396 27.65 -15.48 2.60
CA ALA A 396 26.38 -15.83 3.21
C ALA A 396 25.57 -14.60 3.64
N THR A 397 24.26 -14.70 3.54
CA THR A 397 23.29 -13.74 4.11
C THR A 397 22.28 -14.50 4.92
N SER A 398 22.03 -14.07 6.14
CA SER A 398 20.98 -14.62 6.99
C SER A 398 19.94 -13.55 7.29
N ILE A 399 18.66 -13.86 7.03
CA ILE A 399 17.55 -13.09 7.56
C ILE A 399 17.07 -13.81 8.81
N GLU A 400 17.24 -13.17 9.96
CA GLU A 400 16.76 -13.68 11.25
C GLU A 400 15.43 -13.02 11.58
N SER A 401 14.39 -13.82 11.68
CA SER A 401 13.02 -13.37 11.89
C SER A 401 12.51 -13.81 13.24
N HIS A 402 11.84 -12.91 13.95
CA HIS A 402 11.25 -13.15 15.26
C HIS A 402 9.77 -12.85 15.23
N MET A 403 8.99 -13.63 15.97
CA MET A 403 7.54 -13.46 16.06
C MET A 403 7.14 -13.30 17.52
N GLY A 404 6.46 -12.20 17.78
CA GLY A 404 6.02 -11.79 19.10
C GLY A 404 6.86 -10.66 19.64
N THR A 405 6.17 -9.64 20.14
CA THR A 405 6.73 -8.51 20.88
C THR A 405 6.10 -8.45 22.26
N ALA A 406 6.46 -7.43 23.05
CA ALA A 406 5.84 -7.18 24.34
C ALA A 406 4.34 -6.84 24.24
N TYR A 407 3.90 -6.33 23.07
CA TYR A 407 2.52 -5.86 22.86
C TYR A 407 1.70 -6.80 21.99
N TYR A 408 2.31 -7.45 20.98
CA TYR A 408 1.62 -8.28 20.00
C TYR A 408 2.30 -9.63 19.84
N GLY A 409 1.59 -10.70 20.15
CA GLY A 409 2.12 -12.06 20.03
C GLY A 409 2.44 -12.49 18.59
N ASN A 410 1.87 -11.81 17.59
CA ASN A 410 2.02 -12.10 16.18
C ASN A 410 2.74 -11.01 15.38
N GLU A 411 3.28 -9.99 16.03
CA GLU A 411 4.10 -9.01 15.34
C GLU A 411 5.43 -9.64 14.92
N THR A 412 5.84 -9.42 13.67
CA THR A 412 7.10 -9.93 13.14
C THR A 412 8.14 -8.84 13.08
N THR A 413 9.36 -9.20 13.48
CA THR A 413 10.56 -8.37 13.29
C THR A 413 11.63 -9.18 12.60
N TYR A 414 12.53 -8.54 11.89
CA TYR A 414 13.64 -9.21 11.23
C TYR A 414 14.87 -8.33 11.16
N ARG A 415 16.00 -8.97 10.91
CA ARG A 415 17.26 -8.31 10.58
C ARG A 415 18.00 -9.09 9.52
N ALA A 416 18.65 -8.38 8.59
CA ALA A 416 19.56 -8.96 7.63
C ALA A 416 20.98 -8.91 8.18
N LEU A 417 21.69 -10.02 8.12
CA LEU A 417 23.06 -10.18 8.56
C LEU A 417 23.90 -10.71 7.41
N PHE A 418 25.05 -10.11 7.20
CA PHE A 418 25.98 -10.48 6.12
C PHE A 418 27.21 -11.19 6.68
N GLY A 419 27.79 -12.07 5.91
CA GLY A 419 28.95 -12.82 6.33
C GLY A 419 29.51 -13.70 5.25
N ILE A 420 30.20 -14.74 5.69
CA ILE A 420 30.89 -15.71 4.82
C ILE A 420 30.43 -17.13 5.14
N VAL A 421 30.64 -18.03 4.18
CA VAL A 421 30.58 -19.48 4.38
C VAL A 421 32.00 -20.05 4.42
N GLU A 422 32.29 -20.83 5.46
CA GLU A 422 33.52 -21.58 5.63
C GLU A 422 33.22 -23.07 5.35
N MET A 423 33.79 -23.59 4.29
CA MET A 423 33.65 -25.00 3.88
C MET A 423 34.94 -25.45 3.19
N GLU A 424 35.27 -26.74 3.26
CA GLU A 424 36.39 -27.29 2.54
C GLU A 424 36.31 -26.98 1.02
N GLY A 425 37.38 -26.44 0.45
CA GLY A 425 37.48 -26.07 -0.96
C GLY A 425 36.90 -24.69 -1.28
N ILE A 426 36.43 -23.92 -0.30
CA ILE A 426 35.97 -22.53 -0.48
C ILE A 426 36.91 -21.59 0.26
N GLU A 427 37.42 -20.60 -0.44
CA GLU A 427 38.20 -19.50 0.16
C GLU A 427 37.30 -18.26 0.26
N PRO A 428 36.78 -17.95 1.44
CA PRO A 428 35.88 -16.79 1.59
C PRO A 428 36.66 -15.48 1.45
N PRO A 429 36.07 -14.45 0.84
CA PRO A 429 36.71 -13.16 0.66
C PRO A 429 36.82 -12.40 1.99
N LEU A 430 37.92 -11.61 2.12
CA LEU A 430 38.17 -10.85 3.37
C LEU A 430 37.17 -9.70 3.54
N TYR A 431 36.80 -9.00 2.46
CA TYR A 431 36.04 -7.75 2.56
C TYR A 431 34.75 -7.73 1.75
N MET A 432 34.61 -8.57 0.73
CA MET A 432 33.39 -8.61 -0.07
C MET A 432 32.26 -9.26 0.73
N ARG A 433 31.08 -8.68 0.66
CA ARG A 433 29.83 -9.19 1.24
C ARG A 433 28.68 -8.97 0.25
N HIS A 434 27.59 -9.71 0.46
CA HIS A 434 26.31 -9.27 -0.06
C HIS A 434 25.96 -7.93 0.58
N GLU A 435 25.09 -7.14 -0.04
CA GLU A 435 24.79 -5.79 0.43
C GLU A 435 23.34 -5.42 0.16
N PHE A 436 22.83 -4.45 0.92
CA PHE A 436 21.57 -3.81 0.59
C PHE A 436 21.67 -3.12 -0.77
N THR A 437 20.55 -3.07 -1.51
CA THR A 437 20.55 -2.55 -2.88
C THR A 437 19.32 -1.72 -3.18
N ASP A 438 19.47 -0.76 -4.10
CA ASP A 438 18.38 0.00 -4.70
C ASP A 438 18.13 -0.42 -6.16
N GLU A 439 18.72 -1.50 -6.63
CA GLU A 439 18.61 -1.90 -8.05
C GLU A 439 17.18 -2.28 -8.45
N LEU A 440 16.36 -2.72 -7.51
CA LEU A 440 14.93 -2.99 -7.74
C LEU A 440 14.06 -1.73 -7.68
N LEU A 441 14.57 -0.61 -7.20
CA LEU A 441 13.80 0.62 -6.99
C LEU A 441 13.15 1.10 -8.30
N GLY A 442 11.85 1.33 -8.24
CA GLY A 442 11.01 1.73 -9.36
C GLY A 442 10.52 0.58 -10.23
N HIS A 443 11.11 -0.61 -10.14
CA HIS A 443 10.68 -1.76 -10.94
C HIS A 443 9.34 -2.31 -10.46
N ALA A 444 8.56 -2.80 -11.42
CA ALA A 444 7.35 -3.56 -11.17
C ALA A 444 7.40 -4.93 -11.87
N PHE A 445 7.03 -5.96 -11.14
CA PHE A 445 6.92 -7.33 -11.64
C PHE A 445 5.54 -7.89 -11.32
N SER A 446 4.94 -8.63 -12.24
CA SER A 446 3.83 -9.52 -11.91
C SER A 446 4.38 -10.89 -11.58
N TRP A 447 3.92 -11.48 -10.48
CA TRP A 447 4.28 -12.80 -9.99
C TRP A 447 3.07 -13.72 -10.04
N SER A 448 3.12 -14.72 -10.88
CA SER A 448 2.08 -15.75 -10.98
C SER A 448 2.43 -16.93 -10.09
N TYR A 449 1.81 -17.00 -8.93
CA TYR A 449 2.03 -18.05 -7.94
C TYR A 449 1.28 -19.33 -8.30
N SER A 450 0.12 -19.18 -8.92
CA SER A 450 -0.72 -20.28 -9.43
C SER A 450 -1.67 -19.76 -10.51
N ASP A 451 -2.45 -20.65 -11.11
CA ASP A 451 -3.52 -20.28 -12.04
C ASP A 451 -4.58 -19.37 -11.39
N ALA A 452 -4.68 -19.37 -10.07
CA ALA A 452 -5.67 -18.61 -9.33
C ALA A 452 -5.13 -17.29 -8.75
N VAL A 453 -3.81 -17.14 -8.61
CA VAL A 453 -3.19 -16.01 -7.90
C VAL A 453 -2.03 -15.43 -8.69
N THR A 454 -2.23 -14.21 -9.16
CA THR A 454 -1.19 -13.35 -9.71
C THR A 454 -1.22 -12.01 -8.96
N SER A 455 -0.07 -11.57 -8.49
CA SER A 455 0.12 -10.31 -7.80
C SER A 455 1.19 -9.49 -8.51
N MET A 456 0.97 -8.18 -8.63
CA MET A 456 2.02 -7.25 -9.02
C MET A 456 2.74 -6.76 -7.77
N HIS A 457 4.06 -6.76 -7.79
CA HIS A 457 4.91 -6.10 -6.81
C HIS A 457 5.53 -4.86 -7.44
N LEU A 458 5.30 -3.71 -6.83
CA LEU A 458 5.95 -2.44 -7.17
C LEU A 458 6.93 -2.08 -6.06
N TYR A 459 8.19 -1.97 -6.41
CA TYR A 459 9.26 -1.57 -5.50
C TYR A 459 9.41 -0.04 -5.55
N GLY A 460 8.39 0.65 -5.02
CA GLY A 460 8.21 2.10 -5.16
C GLY A 460 9.03 2.94 -4.18
N SER A 461 9.71 2.32 -3.23
CA SER A 461 10.51 2.99 -2.20
C SER A 461 11.69 2.10 -1.78
N PRO A 462 12.78 2.69 -1.25
CA PRO A 462 13.91 1.91 -0.72
C PRO A 462 13.60 1.05 0.50
N SER A 463 12.55 1.38 1.25
CA SER A 463 12.19 0.75 2.52
C SER A 463 10.81 0.12 2.54
N SER A 464 10.07 0.20 1.44
CA SER A 464 8.74 -0.40 1.32
C SER A 464 8.43 -0.80 -0.12
N MET A 465 7.49 -1.72 -0.24
CA MET A 465 6.94 -2.16 -1.52
C MET A 465 5.42 -2.14 -1.45
N SER A 466 4.77 -2.09 -2.60
CA SER A 466 3.35 -2.36 -2.68
C SER A 466 3.06 -3.60 -3.51
N TRP A 467 2.00 -4.31 -3.13
CA TRP A 467 1.49 -5.40 -3.93
C TRP A 467 0.04 -5.12 -4.35
N THR A 468 -0.32 -5.60 -5.53
CA THR A 468 -1.66 -5.45 -6.09
C THR A 468 -2.11 -6.79 -6.64
N ILE A 469 -3.29 -7.25 -6.25
CA ILE A 469 -3.84 -8.51 -6.73
C ILE A 469 -4.45 -8.31 -8.11
N PHE A 470 -3.97 -9.09 -9.09
CA PHE A 470 -4.45 -9.06 -10.47
C PHE A 470 -5.54 -10.10 -10.74
N THR A 471 -5.59 -11.17 -9.96
CA THR A 471 -6.53 -12.27 -10.16
C THR A 471 -7.33 -12.55 -8.90
N GLY A 472 -8.46 -13.22 -9.05
CA GLY A 472 -9.35 -13.54 -7.95
C GLY A 472 -10.63 -12.69 -7.97
N ASN A 473 -11.78 -13.35 -7.94
CA ASN A 473 -13.09 -12.72 -8.15
C ASN A 473 -13.49 -11.68 -7.10
N GLN A 474 -12.88 -11.70 -5.92
CA GLN A 474 -13.25 -10.81 -4.80
C GLN A 474 -12.12 -9.87 -4.37
N THR A 475 -10.89 -10.12 -4.83
CA THR A 475 -9.70 -9.38 -4.38
C THR A 475 -8.96 -8.67 -5.50
N MET A 476 -9.42 -8.79 -6.75
CA MET A 476 -8.82 -8.09 -7.88
C MET A 476 -8.81 -6.58 -7.64
N GLY A 477 -7.66 -5.96 -7.81
CA GLY A 477 -7.45 -4.53 -7.55
C GLY A 477 -7.15 -4.18 -6.10
N ALA A 478 -7.29 -5.13 -5.16
CA ALA A 478 -6.82 -4.92 -3.79
C ALA A 478 -5.31 -4.66 -3.81
N GLN A 479 -4.90 -3.61 -3.12
CA GLN A 479 -3.52 -3.16 -3.03
C GLN A 479 -3.19 -2.84 -1.58
N TRP A 480 -1.95 -3.14 -1.19
CA TRP A 480 -1.38 -2.77 0.09
C TRP A 480 0.09 -2.43 -0.04
N CYS A 481 0.66 -1.82 0.97
CA CYS A 481 2.10 -1.61 1.06
C CYS A 481 2.64 -2.24 2.35
N SER A 482 3.90 -2.62 2.29
CA SER A 482 4.58 -3.25 3.42
C SER A 482 6.02 -2.75 3.54
N PRO A 483 6.52 -2.53 4.75
CA PRO A 483 7.95 -2.31 4.98
C PRO A 483 8.76 -3.48 4.43
N CYS A 484 9.88 -3.19 3.78
CA CYS A 484 10.72 -4.23 3.20
C CYS A 484 12.18 -3.82 3.12
N ILE A 485 13.03 -4.80 2.88
CA ILE A 485 14.44 -4.62 2.52
C ILE A 485 14.78 -5.37 1.25
N TYR A 486 15.78 -4.88 0.56
CA TYR A 486 16.33 -5.49 -0.65
C TYR A 486 17.82 -5.75 -0.46
N VAL A 487 18.24 -6.98 -0.72
CA VAL A 487 19.65 -7.41 -0.65
C VAL A 487 20.09 -7.96 -1.99
N LYS A 488 21.21 -7.48 -2.50
CA LYS A 488 21.85 -8.04 -3.71
C LYS A 488 22.73 -9.21 -3.32
N LEU A 489 22.49 -10.37 -3.93
CA LEU A 489 23.34 -11.55 -3.81
C LEU A 489 24.32 -11.66 -4.97
N ARG A 490 23.82 -11.53 -6.18
CA ARG A 490 24.55 -11.54 -7.44
C ARG A 490 23.86 -10.63 -8.44
N GLU A 491 24.44 -10.45 -9.61
CA GLU A 491 23.80 -9.72 -10.70
C GLU A 491 22.45 -10.38 -11.08
N GLY A 492 21.37 -9.62 -10.96
CA GLY A 492 20.02 -10.10 -11.23
C GLY A 492 19.44 -11.04 -10.18
N VAL A 493 20.11 -11.22 -9.03
CA VAL A 493 19.64 -12.11 -7.95
C VAL A 493 19.58 -11.35 -6.63
N TYR A 494 18.39 -11.29 -6.05
CA TYR A 494 18.10 -10.46 -4.88
C TYR A 494 17.33 -11.24 -3.81
N ILE A 495 17.50 -10.87 -2.55
CA ILE A 495 16.53 -11.19 -1.49
C ILE A 495 15.64 -9.97 -1.30
N PHE A 496 14.35 -10.20 -1.22
CA PHE A 496 13.44 -9.23 -0.67
C PHE A 496 12.73 -9.83 0.56
N CYS A 497 12.59 -9.02 1.60
CA CYS A 497 11.95 -9.43 2.83
C CYS A 497 10.94 -8.35 3.23
N GLN A 498 9.70 -8.74 3.45
CA GLN A 498 8.63 -7.85 3.88
C GLN A 498 7.89 -8.41 5.09
N ASN A 499 7.42 -7.51 5.94
CA ASN A 499 6.36 -7.80 6.91
C ASN A 499 5.02 -7.45 6.27
N GLU A 500 4.07 -8.39 6.31
CA GLU A 500 2.76 -8.18 5.72
C GLU A 500 1.87 -7.38 6.68
N GLU A 501 1.72 -6.08 6.40
CA GLU A 501 0.93 -5.17 7.23
C GLU A 501 -0.58 -5.46 7.19
N ALA A 502 -1.07 -6.00 6.06
CA ALA A 502 -2.47 -6.38 5.93
C ALA A 502 -2.84 -7.61 6.78
N CYS A 503 -1.87 -8.46 7.11
CA CYS A 503 -2.03 -9.71 7.85
C CYS A 503 -0.98 -9.83 8.93
N ASN A 504 -1.27 -9.30 10.11
CA ASN A 504 -0.34 -9.37 11.24
C ASN A 504 0.10 -10.81 11.55
N GLY A 505 1.40 -11.01 11.73
CA GLY A 505 1.99 -12.32 11.98
C GLY A 505 2.38 -13.09 10.72
N VAL A 506 2.46 -12.42 9.58
CA VAL A 506 2.93 -12.97 8.32
C VAL A 506 4.14 -12.19 7.85
N GLN A 507 5.20 -12.91 7.52
CA GLN A 507 6.39 -12.36 6.88
C GLN A 507 6.69 -13.15 5.62
N MET A 508 6.97 -12.47 4.54
CA MET A 508 7.36 -13.07 3.27
C MET A 508 8.81 -12.73 2.96
N ILE A 509 9.59 -13.76 2.66
CA ILE A 509 10.99 -13.62 2.30
C ILE A 509 11.25 -14.41 1.04
N ALA A 510 11.56 -13.72 -0.05
CA ALA A 510 11.78 -14.34 -1.35
C ALA A 510 13.16 -14.01 -1.92
N LEU A 511 13.75 -15.00 -2.55
CA LEU A 511 14.87 -14.83 -3.47
C LEU A 511 14.27 -14.59 -4.86
N ILE A 512 14.55 -13.44 -5.43
CA ILE A 512 14.15 -13.04 -6.77
C ILE A 512 15.33 -13.26 -7.71
N ASN A 513 15.13 -14.06 -8.74
CA ASN A 513 16.11 -14.23 -9.81
C ASN A 513 15.52 -13.69 -11.13
N THR A 514 15.92 -12.48 -11.50
CA THR A 514 15.43 -11.81 -12.71
C THR A 514 16.00 -12.43 -13.99
N ASN A 515 17.10 -13.18 -13.89
CA ASN A 515 17.73 -13.84 -15.05
C ASN A 515 16.88 -15.00 -15.57
N ILE A 516 16.12 -15.64 -14.69
CA ILE A 516 15.18 -16.73 -15.03
C ILE A 516 13.73 -16.34 -14.82
N SER A 517 13.48 -15.08 -14.44
CA SER A 517 12.14 -14.55 -14.16
C SER A 517 11.36 -15.43 -13.19
N HIS A 518 11.96 -15.76 -12.07
CA HIS A 518 11.35 -16.58 -11.03
C HIS A 518 11.69 -16.06 -9.64
N ASP A 519 10.74 -16.17 -8.71
CA ASP A 519 11.02 -16.04 -7.29
C ASP A 519 10.81 -17.38 -6.57
N CYS A 520 11.47 -17.53 -5.43
CA CYS A 520 11.26 -18.66 -4.53
C CYS A 520 11.56 -18.21 -3.11
N GLY A 521 10.79 -18.69 -2.15
CA GLY A 521 11.00 -18.24 -0.79
C GLY A 521 10.15 -18.93 0.24
N PHE A 522 10.02 -18.25 1.37
CA PHE A 522 9.36 -18.77 2.54
C PHE A 522 8.48 -17.70 3.17
N SER A 523 7.31 -18.11 3.62
CA SER A 523 6.47 -17.30 4.48
C SER A 523 6.58 -17.82 5.92
N PHE A 524 7.03 -16.95 6.83
CA PHE A 524 7.09 -17.25 8.26
C PHE A 524 5.83 -16.73 8.93
N ASN A 525 5.03 -17.63 9.48
CA ASN A 525 3.70 -17.32 9.96
C ASN A 525 3.52 -17.69 11.42
N GLY A 526 2.81 -16.86 12.18
CA GLY A 526 2.32 -17.14 13.51
C GLY A 526 0.87 -17.59 13.51
N GLY A 527 0.53 -18.51 14.39
CA GLY A 527 -0.83 -18.98 14.59
C GLY A 527 -1.04 -19.55 15.98
N ALA A 528 -2.27 -19.94 16.28
CA ALA A 528 -2.65 -20.51 17.57
C ALA A 528 -1.82 -21.74 17.98
N ASN A 529 -1.31 -22.49 17.00
CA ASN A 529 -0.53 -23.70 17.20
C ASN A 529 0.99 -23.51 17.12
N GLY A 530 1.47 -22.27 17.09
CA GLY A 530 2.89 -21.95 16.99
C GLY A 530 3.26 -21.23 15.70
N VAL A 531 4.50 -21.42 15.24
CA VAL A 531 5.01 -20.84 13.99
C VAL A 531 5.09 -21.92 12.90
N SER A 532 4.93 -21.49 11.67
CA SER A 532 5.11 -22.32 10.49
C SER A 532 5.95 -21.63 9.43
N LEU A 533 6.60 -22.42 8.61
CA LEU A 533 7.23 -21.98 7.37
C LEU A 533 6.48 -22.62 6.21
N SER A 534 6.04 -21.78 5.28
CA SER A 534 5.38 -22.22 4.06
C SER A 534 6.23 -21.82 2.86
N ALA A 535 6.35 -22.71 1.89
CA ALA A 535 7.04 -22.41 0.64
C ALA A 535 6.19 -21.48 -0.23
N ILE A 536 6.82 -20.51 -0.87
CA ILE A 536 6.21 -19.63 -1.85
C ILE A 536 7.11 -19.53 -3.08
N GLY A 537 6.52 -19.25 -4.24
CA GLY A 537 7.28 -19.02 -5.46
C GLY A 537 6.38 -18.83 -6.66
N GLY A 538 6.83 -18.02 -7.58
CA GLY A 538 6.07 -17.61 -8.74
C GLY A 538 6.91 -17.40 -9.98
N ILE A 539 6.26 -17.46 -11.13
CA ILE A 539 6.83 -17.08 -12.42
C ILE A 539 6.65 -15.57 -12.57
N GLY A 540 7.76 -14.88 -12.77
CA GLY A 540 7.81 -13.42 -12.87
C GLY A 540 7.67 -12.89 -14.28
N ARG A 541 7.13 -11.69 -14.39
CA ARG A 541 7.16 -10.88 -15.61
C ARG A 541 7.45 -9.44 -15.24
N HIS A 542 8.53 -8.89 -15.78
CA HIS A 542 8.81 -7.47 -15.65
C HIS A 542 7.79 -6.66 -16.46
N ILE A 543 7.08 -5.75 -15.80
CA ILE A 543 5.98 -4.99 -16.42
C ILE A 543 6.26 -3.49 -16.53
N GLY A 544 7.39 -3.03 -16.02
CA GLY A 544 7.81 -1.65 -16.19
C GLY A 544 8.73 -1.16 -15.08
N LYS A 545 9.14 0.09 -15.24
CA LYS A 545 9.97 0.81 -14.28
C LYS A 545 9.56 2.27 -14.21
N PHE A 546 9.49 2.80 -13.00
CA PHE A 546 9.39 4.23 -12.72
C PHE A 546 10.80 4.81 -12.47
N ASP A 547 11.07 5.97 -13.03
CA ASP A 547 12.32 6.69 -12.81
C ASP A 547 12.19 7.57 -11.56
N ILE A 548 12.52 6.99 -10.42
CA ILE A 548 12.28 7.58 -9.09
C ILE A 548 13.52 7.66 -8.20
N ALA A 549 14.65 7.13 -8.64
CA ALA A 549 15.85 7.05 -7.80
C ALA A 549 16.35 8.43 -7.32
N GLU A 550 16.16 9.48 -8.10
CA GLU A 550 16.60 10.84 -7.76
C GLU A 550 15.88 11.46 -6.56
N PHE A 551 14.67 10.97 -6.24
CA PHE A 551 13.88 11.49 -5.12
C PHE A 551 14.34 10.97 -3.76
N TYR A 552 15.18 9.94 -3.74
CA TYR A 552 15.66 9.33 -2.52
C TYR A 552 17.13 9.69 -2.25
N GLY A 553 17.45 9.86 -0.99
CA GLY A 553 18.82 10.15 -0.56
C GLY A 553 19.79 9.00 -0.85
N PRO A 554 21.10 9.20 -0.62
CA PRO A 554 22.09 8.16 -0.79
C PRO A 554 21.77 6.90 0.05
N LYS A 555 21.99 5.73 -0.54
CA LYS A 555 21.76 4.42 0.08
C LYS A 555 22.30 4.30 1.52
N ALA A 556 23.53 4.81 1.77
CA ALA A 556 24.14 4.76 3.09
C ALA A 556 23.36 5.48 4.21
N ARG A 557 22.54 6.48 3.88
CA ARG A 557 21.70 7.19 4.85
C ARG A 557 20.43 6.44 5.20
N ARG A 558 19.97 5.53 4.32
CA ARG A 558 18.75 4.77 4.49
C ARG A 558 18.96 3.48 5.27
N GLN A 559 20.19 3.08 5.49
CA GLN A 559 20.58 1.84 6.18
C GLN A 559 21.04 2.08 7.62
N ALA A 560 21.16 3.33 8.03
CA ALA A 560 21.54 3.75 9.36
C ALA A 560 20.33 3.89 10.30
#